data_0cdca11f445d3d0fddf0bf9a69d8cc3a
#
_entry.id   0cdca11f445d3d0fddf0bf9a69d8cc3a
#
_cell.length_a   1.000
_cell.length_b   1.000
_cell.length_c   1.000
_cell.angle_alpha   90.00
_cell.angle_beta   90.00
_cell.angle_gamma   90.00
#
_symmetry.space_group_name_H-M   'P 1'
#
loop_
_entity.id
_entity.type
_entity.pdbx_description
1 polymer ?
#
loop_
_entity_poly.entity_id
_entity_poly.type
_entity_poly.pdbx_seq_one_letter_code
_entity_poly.pdbx_strand_id
1 'polypeptide(L)'
;DLSDLFEESRRRVQAGLLEGAQESLEACLKPIFKEYSHTLQAVQKGQSPLPKVLGAAWELLLDADLQRALDRTPVDPVELELLGEQAARWSIKWERKNLNPVATAALDRMAERLEADPTSPERLQRLRKTLRALERLALKPDLWLCQNVIYNLIHGTTVAKQQENAVARNREAQKWLRKLTALADDIHIQ
;
A
#
# COMPACT_ATOMS: atom_id res chain seq x y z
N ASP A 1 26.15 -14.58 -20.34
CA ASP A 1 26.69 -15.96 -20.42
C ASP A 1 25.55 -16.96 -20.29
N LEU A 2 25.72 -18.17 -20.92
CA LEU A 2 24.71 -19.26 -20.84
C LEU A 2 24.47 -19.70 -19.39
N SER A 3 25.50 -19.66 -18.56
CA SER A 3 25.42 -19.97 -17.12
C SER A 3 24.46 -19.02 -16.39
N ASP A 4 24.47 -17.73 -16.70
CA ASP A 4 23.63 -16.73 -16.07
C ASP A 4 22.14 -16.93 -16.43
N LEU A 5 21.88 -17.36 -17.68
CA LEU A 5 20.54 -17.72 -18.15
C LEU A 5 19.98 -18.95 -17.42
N PHE A 6 20.81 -19.96 -17.17
CA PHE A 6 20.41 -21.13 -16.40
C PHE A 6 20.16 -20.82 -14.92
N GLU A 7 20.98 -19.96 -14.32
CA GLU A 7 20.76 -19.51 -12.94
C GLU A 7 19.49 -18.68 -12.80
N GLU A 8 19.22 -17.79 -13.74
CA GLU A 8 18.00 -16.98 -13.73
C GLU A 8 16.75 -17.83 -13.93
N SER A 9 16.80 -18.79 -14.86
CA SER A 9 15.70 -19.76 -15.07
C SER A 9 15.45 -20.60 -13.84
N ARG A 10 16.51 -21.06 -13.19
CA ARG A 10 16.44 -21.84 -11.94
C ARG A 10 15.83 -21.01 -10.81
N ARG A 11 16.24 -19.74 -10.66
CA ARG A 11 15.67 -18.82 -9.66
C ARG A 11 14.17 -18.56 -9.89
N ARG A 12 13.75 -18.40 -11.17
CA ARG A 12 12.33 -18.25 -11.51
C ARG A 12 11.51 -19.48 -11.14
N VAL A 13 12.01 -20.66 -11.47
CA VAL A 13 11.33 -21.93 -11.11
C VAL A 13 11.24 -22.08 -9.60
N GLN A 14 12.31 -21.80 -8.87
CA GLN A 14 12.31 -21.83 -7.40
C GLN A 14 11.34 -20.83 -6.80
N ALA A 15 11.29 -19.58 -7.31
CA ALA A 15 10.33 -18.58 -6.88
C ALA A 15 8.88 -19.04 -7.10
N GLY A 16 8.56 -19.56 -8.30
CA GLY A 16 7.21 -20.07 -8.58
C GLY A 16 6.80 -21.27 -7.71
N LEU A 17 7.75 -22.15 -7.37
CA LEU A 17 7.48 -23.26 -6.45
C LEU A 17 7.20 -22.75 -5.02
N LEU A 18 7.94 -21.74 -4.57
CA LEU A 18 7.73 -21.13 -3.25
C LEU A 18 6.40 -20.36 -3.19
N GLU A 19 6.04 -19.63 -4.25
CA GLU A 19 4.73 -18.97 -4.36
C GLU A 19 3.58 -19.98 -4.30
N GLY A 20 3.64 -21.06 -5.06
CA GLY A 20 2.63 -22.11 -5.02
C GLY A 20 2.53 -22.82 -3.66
N ALA A 21 3.64 -23.01 -2.97
CA ALA A 21 3.65 -23.55 -1.61
C ALA A 21 3.04 -22.56 -0.60
N GLN A 22 3.33 -21.27 -0.74
CA GLN A 22 2.75 -20.22 0.08
C GLN A 22 1.24 -20.12 -0.12
N GLU A 23 0.75 -20.11 -1.37
CA GLU A 23 -0.68 -20.09 -1.68
C GLU A 23 -1.42 -21.30 -1.09
N SER A 24 -0.81 -22.49 -1.19
CA SER A 24 -1.36 -23.71 -0.61
C SER A 24 -1.45 -23.61 0.91
N LEU A 25 -0.43 -23.07 1.56
CA LEU A 25 -0.40 -22.85 3.01
C LEU A 25 -1.46 -21.85 3.45
N GLU A 26 -1.60 -20.74 2.73
CA GLU A 26 -2.64 -19.74 2.97
C GLU A 26 -4.05 -20.33 2.84
N ALA A 27 -4.28 -21.13 1.81
CA ALA A 27 -5.55 -21.80 1.58
C ALA A 27 -5.93 -22.76 2.73
N CYS A 28 -4.95 -23.40 3.35
CA CYS A 28 -5.15 -24.25 4.52
C CYS A 28 -5.38 -23.43 5.81
N LEU A 29 -4.65 -22.33 5.97
CA LEU A 29 -4.70 -21.52 7.21
C LEU A 29 -5.94 -20.62 7.31
N LYS A 30 -6.38 -20.01 6.21
CA LYS A 30 -7.54 -19.08 6.19
C LYS A 30 -8.81 -19.66 6.81
N PRO A 31 -9.26 -20.89 6.45
CA PRO A 31 -10.44 -21.49 7.09
C PRO A 31 -10.27 -21.68 8.59
N ILE A 32 -9.09 -22.10 9.04
CA ILE A 32 -8.78 -22.31 10.45
C ILE A 32 -8.94 -21.00 11.24
N PHE A 33 -8.31 -19.92 10.76
CA PHE A 33 -8.41 -18.62 11.43
C PHE A 33 -9.83 -18.05 11.40
N LYS A 34 -10.59 -18.31 10.35
CA LYS A 34 -12.00 -17.91 10.26
C LYS A 34 -12.85 -18.66 11.29
N GLU A 35 -12.67 -19.96 11.40
CA GLU A 35 -13.41 -20.82 12.35
C GLU A 35 -13.11 -20.44 13.80
N TYR A 36 -11.83 -20.25 14.12
CA TYR A 36 -11.38 -19.95 15.47
C TYR A 36 -11.34 -18.45 15.81
N SER A 37 -11.81 -17.58 14.92
CA SER A 37 -11.74 -16.11 15.08
C SER A 37 -12.30 -15.61 16.41
N HIS A 38 -13.45 -16.14 16.86
CA HIS A 38 -14.06 -15.79 18.14
C HIS A 38 -13.25 -16.27 19.35
N THR A 39 -12.73 -17.48 19.28
CA THR A 39 -11.88 -18.06 20.34
C THR A 39 -10.58 -17.27 20.47
N LEU A 40 -9.94 -16.95 19.34
CA LEU A 40 -8.74 -16.13 19.31
C LEU A 40 -8.97 -14.74 19.89
N GLN A 41 -10.10 -14.10 19.58
CA GLN A 41 -10.47 -12.82 20.16
C GLN A 41 -10.71 -12.91 21.69
N ALA A 42 -11.29 -13.99 22.15
CA ALA A 42 -11.48 -14.22 23.60
C ALA A 42 -10.14 -14.39 24.32
N VAL A 43 -9.20 -15.15 23.74
CA VAL A 43 -7.84 -15.32 24.26
C VAL A 43 -7.10 -13.97 24.32
N GLN A 44 -7.23 -13.15 23.29
CA GLN A 44 -6.64 -11.82 23.25
C GLN A 44 -7.21 -10.89 24.34
N LYS A 45 -8.53 -10.89 24.54
CA LYS A 45 -9.17 -10.11 25.61
C LYS A 45 -8.70 -10.53 27.00
N GLY A 46 -8.37 -11.82 27.17
CA GLY A 46 -7.77 -12.37 28.38
C GLY A 46 -6.29 -12.05 28.58
N GLN A 47 -5.69 -11.23 27.70
CA GLN A 47 -4.25 -10.88 27.70
C GLN A 47 -3.30 -12.09 27.63
N SER A 48 -3.77 -13.23 27.18
CA SER A 48 -2.93 -14.39 26.95
C SER A 48 -2.18 -14.25 25.63
N PRO A 49 -0.86 -14.45 25.62
CA PRO A 49 -0.10 -14.36 24.37
C PRO A 49 -0.53 -15.50 23.42
N LEU A 50 -0.62 -15.18 22.13
CA LEU A 50 -0.82 -16.19 21.11
C LEU A 50 0.34 -17.20 21.11
N PRO A 51 0.06 -18.50 20.95
CA PRO A 51 1.11 -19.46 20.65
C PRO A 51 1.94 -19.01 19.45
N LYS A 52 3.26 -19.16 19.54
CA LYS A 52 4.20 -18.66 18.49
C LYS A 52 3.83 -19.13 17.09
N VAL A 53 3.38 -20.39 16.96
CA VAL A 53 2.98 -20.97 15.66
C VAL A 53 1.77 -20.23 15.07
N LEU A 54 0.77 -19.93 15.89
CA LEU A 54 -0.41 -19.17 15.44
C LEU A 54 -0.07 -17.72 15.10
N GLY A 55 0.85 -17.10 15.87
CA GLY A 55 1.35 -15.77 15.56
C GLY A 55 2.05 -15.72 14.20
N ALA A 56 2.97 -16.66 13.93
CA ALA A 56 3.66 -16.75 12.65
C ALA A 56 2.72 -17.05 11.48
N ALA A 57 1.73 -17.91 11.67
CA ALA A 57 0.72 -18.19 10.65
C ALA A 57 -0.16 -16.97 10.35
N TRP A 58 -0.50 -16.17 11.37
CA TRP A 58 -1.25 -14.94 11.20
C TRP A 58 -0.45 -13.86 10.49
N GLU A 59 0.83 -13.72 10.84
CA GLU A 59 1.78 -12.84 10.16
C GLU A 59 1.86 -13.16 8.66
N LEU A 60 2.05 -14.43 8.31
CA LEU A 60 2.06 -14.89 6.92
C LEU A 60 0.77 -14.49 6.16
N LEU A 61 -0.40 -14.70 6.77
CA LEU A 61 -1.68 -14.38 6.15
C LEU A 61 -1.86 -12.88 5.94
N LEU A 62 -1.50 -12.07 6.93
CA LEU A 62 -1.63 -10.62 6.84
C LEU A 62 -0.63 -10.01 5.86
N ASP A 63 0.61 -10.51 5.81
CA ASP A 63 1.61 -10.06 4.83
C ASP A 63 1.14 -10.36 3.40
N ALA A 64 0.60 -11.54 3.16
CA ALA A 64 0.04 -11.90 1.85
C ALA A 64 -1.21 -11.07 1.50
N ASP A 65 -2.10 -10.81 2.45
CA ASP A 65 -3.28 -9.97 2.22
C ASP A 65 -2.86 -8.51 1.93
N LEU A 66 -1.85 -7.98 2.65
CA LEU A 66 -1.32 -6.64 2.42
C LEU A 66 -0.65 -6.53 1.04
N GLN A 67 0.15 -7.52 0.67
CA GLN A 67 0.78 -7.57 -0.66
C GLN A 67 -0.30 -7.56 -1.76
N ARG A 68 -1.33 -8.39 -1.65
CA ARG A 68 -2.46 -8.40 -2.59
C ARG A 68 -3.23 -7.08 -2.63
N ALA A 69 -3.43 -6.43 -1.49
CA ALA A 69 -4.09 -5.13 -1.42
C ALA A 69 -3.29 -4.04 -2.12
N LEU A 70 -1.95 -4.08 -2.00
CA LEU A 70 -1.04 -3.16 -2.68
C LEU A 70 -0.94 -3.43 -4.19
N ASP A 71 -1.05 -4.69 -4.63
CA ASP A 71 -1.00 -5.06 -6.05
C ASP A 71 -2.30 -4.74 -6.80
N ARG A 72 -3.40 -4.58 -6.09
CA ARG A 72 -4.68 -4.19 -6.71
C ARG A 72 -4.60 -2.83 -7.38
N THR A 73 -5.40 -2.70 -8.41
CA THR A 73 -5.48 -1.47 -9.18
C THR A 73 -6.96 -1.11 -9.39
N PRO A 74 -7.45 -0.03 -8.77
CA PRO A 74 -6.76 0.90 -7.87
C PRO A 74 -6.54 0.34 -6.45
N VAL A 75 -5.50 0.82 -5.77
CA VAL A 75 -5.28 0.54 -4.35
C VAL A 75 -6.42 1.12 -3.52
N ASP A 76 -6.95 0.35 -2.56
CA ASP A 76 -7.95 0.82 -1.61
C ASP A 76 -7.30 1.18 -0.26
N PRO A 77 -7.22 2.48 0.09
CA PRO A 77 -6.65 2.90 1.36
C PRO A 77 -7.38 2.36 2.59
N VAL A 78 -8.69 2.12 2.47
CA VAL A 78 -9.50 1.60 3.59
C VAL A 78 -9.12 0.15 3.90
N GLU A 79 -8.88 -0.67 2.87
CA GLU A 79 -8.38 -2.04 3.05
C GLU A 79 -7.03 -2.05 3.74
N LEU A 80 -6.10 -1.14 3.38
CA LEU A 80 -4.80 -1.00 4.05
C LEU A 80 -4.94 -0.61 5.53
N GLU A 81 -5.85 0.31 5.85
CA GLU A 81 -6.13 0.70 7.24
C GLU A 81 -6.67 -0.48 8.05
N LEU A 82 -7.61 -1.25 7.51
CA LEU A 82 -8.18 -2.44 8.16
C LEU A 82 -7.12 -3.51 8.43
N LEU A 83 -6.22 -3.76 7.48
CA LEU A 83 -5.09 -4.69 7.66
C LEU A 83 -4.15 -4.19 8.76
N GLY A 84 -3.88 -2.88 8.81
CA GLY A 84 -3.09 -2.25 9.86
C GLY A 84 -3.72 -2.41 11.25
N GLU A 85 -5.03 -2.23 11.37
CA GLU A 85 -5.75 -2.45 12.61
C GLU A 85 -5.69 -3.92 13.05
N GLN A 86 -5.81 -4.86 12.11
CA GLN A 86 -5.66 -6.28 12.42
C GLN A 86 -4.26 -6.61 12.91
N ALA A 87 -3.21 -6.12 12.22
CA ALA A 87 -1.83 -6.33 12.64
C ALA A 87 -1.55 -5.73 14.03
N ALA A 88 -2.02 -4.51 14.29
CA ALA A 88 -1.89 -3.86 15.59
C ALA A 88 -2.61 -4.66 16.71
N ARG A 89 -3.81 -5.17 16.43
CA ARG A 89 -4.58 -6.00 17.35
C ARG A 89 -3.84 -7.24 17.80
N TRP A 90 -3.08 -7.86 16.88
CA TRP A 90 -2.33 -9.09 17.14
C TRP A 90 -0.86 -8.84 17.46
N SER A 91 -0.44 -7.58 17.59
CA SER A 91 0.96 -7.17 17.82
C SER A 91 1.92 -7.72 16.75
N ILE A 92 1.44 -7.86 15.52
CA ILE A 92 2.21 -8.35 14.39
C ILE A 92 3.12 -7.24 13.87
N LYS A 93 4.34 -7.63 13.51
CA LYS A 93 5.31 -6.75 12.90
C LYS A 93 5.47 -7.12 11.43
N TRP A 94 5.16 -6.15 10.56
CA TRP A 94 5.33 -6.33 9.11
C TRP A 94 6.77 -6.62 8.71
N GLU A 95 6.97 -7.54 7.76
CA GLU A 95 8.28 -7.75 7.14
C GLU A 95 8.56 -6.66 6.09
N ARG A 96 8.97 -5.49 6.58
CA ARG A 96 9.16 -4.27 5.78
C ARG A 96 10.08 -4.46 4.58
N LYS A 97 11.07 -5.35 4.67
CA LYS A 97 12.03 -5.59 3.60
C LYS A 97 11.36 -6.08 2.32
N ASN A 98 10.34 -6.92 2.46
CA ASN A 98 9.61 -7.48 1.32
C ASN A 98 8.45 -6.55 0.90
N LEU A 99 7.81 -5.87 1.84
CA LEU A 99 6.64 -5.03 1.58
C LEU A 99 6.97 -3.63 1.06
N ASN A 100 8.12 -3.05 1.41
CA ASN A 100 8.51 -1.72 0.91
C ASN A 100 8.61 -1.65 -0.62
N PRO A 101 9.26 -2.61 -1.33
CA PRO A 101 9.29 -2.59 -2.80
C PRO A 101 7.89 -2.69 -3.43
N VAL A 102 7.00 -3.50 -2.85
CA VAL A 102 5.61 -3.64 -3.33
C VAL A 102 4.83 -2.35 -3.12
N ALA A 103 5.02 -1.70 -1.96
CA ALA A 103 4.41 -0.40 -1.66
C ALA A 103 4.94 0.70 -2.60
N THR A 104 6.24 0.70 -2.92
CA THR A 104 6.84 1.60 -3.92
C THR A 104 6.17 1.40 -5.28
N ALA A 105 6.12 0.17 -5.79
CA ALA A 105 5.49 -0.14 -7.06
C ALA A 105 4.00 0.25 -7.10
N ALA A 106 3.28 0.11 -5.99
CA ALA A 106 1.89 0.55 -5.87
C ALA A 106 1.76 2.08 -6.00
N LEU A 107 2.64 2.84 -5.32
CA LEU A 107 2.67 4.30 -5.39
C LEU A 107 3.07 4.79 -6.78
N ASP A 108 4.05 4.16 -7.42
CA ASP A 108 4.48 4.49 -8.77
C ASP A 108 3.33 4.36 -9.76
N ARG A 109 2.60 3.24 -9.74
CA ARG A 109 1.38 3.07 -10.55
C ARG A 109 0.31 4.14 -10.28
N MET A 110 0.20 4.62 -9.04
CA MET A 110 -0.75 5.69 -8.69
C MET A 110 -0.25 7.05 -9.19
N ALA A 111 1.05 7.32 -9.12
CA ALA A 111 1.68 8.53 -9.62
C ALA A 111 1.56 8.64 -11.15
N GLU A 112 1.86 7.58 -11.88
CA GLU A 112 1.69 7.50 -13.34
C GLU A 112 0.24 7.78 -13.76
N ARG A 113 -0.73 7.26 -13.04
CA ARG A 113 -2.15 7.53 -13.30
C ARG A 113 -2.55 8.97 -13.00
N LEU A 114 -1.93 9.56 -11.97
CA LEU A 114 -2.15 10.97 -11.66
C LEU A 114 -1.54 11.85 -12.77
N GLU A 115 -0.37 11.48 -13.28
CA GLU A 115 0.25 12.18 -14.41
C GLU A 115 -0.61 12.12 -15.68
N ALA A 116 -1.21 10.95 -15.96
CA ALA A 116 -2.11 10.78 -17.12
C ALA A 116 -3.41 11.60 -17.02
N ASP A 117 -3.90 11.86 -15.79
CA ASP A 117 -5.07 12.71 -15.55
C ASP A 117 -4.85 13.56 -14.29
N PRO A 118 -4.12 14.66 -14.43
CA PRO A 118 -3.65 15.46 -13.31
C PRO A 118 -4.75 16.28 -12.64
N THR A 119 -5.92 16.41 -13.26
CA THR A 119 -7.01 17.26 -12.77
C THR A 119 -7.99 16.52 -11.84
N SER A 120 -7.84 15.22 -11.67
CA SER A 120 -8.73 14.39 -10.83
C SER A 120 -8.47 14.59 -9.33
N PRO A 121 -9.40 15.21 -8.60
CA PRO A 121 -9.27 15.38 -7.15
C PRO A 121 -9.39 14.06 -6.38
N GLU A 122 -10.03 13.05 -6.99
CA GLU A 122 -10.18 11.71 -6.41
C GLU A 122 -8.85 10.97 -6.40
N ARG A 123 -8.04 11.10 -7.47
CA ARG A 123 -6.71 10.48 -7.57
C ARG A 123 -5.74 11.08 -6.56
N LEU A 124 -5.72 12.43 -6.44
CA LEU A 124 -4.95 13.12 -5.41
C LEU A 124 -5.32 12.65 -4.00
N GLN A 125 -6.62 12.58 -3.72
CA GLN A 125 -7.09 12.15 -2.41
C GLN A 125 -6.76 10.68 -2.12
N ARG A 126 -6.87 9.81 -3.11
CA ARG A 126 -6.55 8.38 -2.97
C ARG A 126 -5.06 8.22 -2.69
N LEU A 127 -4.19 8.85 -3.48
CA LEU A 127 -2.75 8.81 -3.27
C LEU A 127 -2.38 9.27 -1.85
N ARG A 128 -2.94 10.41 -1.41
CA ARG A 128 -2.72 10.93 -0.05
C ARG A 128 -3.16 9.96 1.05
N LYS A 129 -4.35 9.36 0.90
CA LYS A 129 -4.85 8.38 1.87
C LYS A 129 -3.99 7.12 1.89
N THR A 130 -3.53 6.65 0.73
CA THR A 130 -2.63 5.50 0.63
C THR A 130 -1.29 5.79 1.32
N LEU A 131 -0.68 6.95 1.08
CA LEU A 131 0.56 7.36 1.75
C LEU A 131 0.41 7.34 3.28
N ARG A 132 -0.67 7.92 3.81
CA ARG A 132 -0.94 7.92 5.25
C ARG A 132 -1.21 6.53 5.81
N ALA A 133 -1.88 5.65 5.06
CA ALA A 133 -2.07 4.27 5.47
C ALA A 133 -0.72 3.53 5.53
N LEU A 134 0.17 3.71 4.54
CA LEU A 134 1.51 3.13 4.53
C LEU A 134 2.38 3.64 5.69
N GLU A 135 2.28 4.92 6.02
CA GLU A 135 2.96 5.52 7.17
C GLU A 135 2.50 4.88 8.49
N ARG A 136 1.18 4.69 8.69
CA ARG A 136 0.63 3.99 9.86
C ARG A 136 1.06 2.53 9.95
N LEU A 137 1.24 1.87 8.80
CA LEU A 137 1.83 0.52 8.71
C LEU A 137 3.35 0.54 8.97
N ALA A 138 3.94 1.72 9.16
CA ALA A 138 5.37 1.94 9.32
C ALA A 138 6.20 1.39 8.14
N LEU A 139 5.60 1.32 6.95
CA LEU A 139 6.29 1.06 5.70
C LEU A 139 6.99 2.33 5.21
N LYS A 140 8.14 2.14 4.55
CA LYS A 140 8.96 3.21 4.02
C LYS A 140 9.23 2.96 2.53
N PRO A 141 8.23 3.16 1.67
CA PRO A 141 8.41 3.07 0.23
C PRO A 141 9.32 4.18 -0.27
N ASP A 142 9.93 3.99 -1.43
CA ASP A 142 10.57 5.07 -2.16
C ASP A 142 9.48 5.99 -2.75
N LEU A 143 9.62 7.28 -2.52
CA LEU A 143 8.65 8.30 -2.95
C LEU A 143 9.13 9.10 -4.16
N TRP A 144 10.29 8.76 -4.73
CA TRP A 144 10.95 9.56 -5.77
C TRP A 144 10.04 9.88 -6.95
N LEU A 145 9.34 8.89 -7.50
CA LEU A 145 8.44 9.11 -8.64
C LEU A 145 7.22 9.96 -8.23
N CYS A 146 6.62 9.67 -7.07
CA CYS A 146 5.52 10.47 -6.54
C CYS A 146 5.93 11.94 -6.35
N GLN A 147 7.12 12.19 -5.78
CA GLN A 147 7.65 13.54 -5.56
C GLN A 147 7.85 14.26 -6.88
N ASN A 148 8.44 13.60 -7.89
CA ASN A 148 8.64 14.21 -9.21
C ASN A 148 7.32 14.56 -9.91
N VAL A 149 6.34 13.66 -9.89
CA VAL A 149 5.03 13.91 -10.48
C VAL A 149 4.34 15.09 -9.78
N ILE A 150 4.33 15.13 -8.45
CA ILE A 150 3.70 16.23 -7.70
C ILE A 150 4.46 17.55 -7.90
N TYR A 151 5.80 17.52 -7.91
CA TYR A 151 6.62 18.69 -8.22
C TYR A 151 6.28 19.26 -9.61
N ASN A 152 6.22 18.41 -10.63
CA ASN A 152 5.84 18.81 -11.98
C ASN A 152 4.41 19.37 -12.07
N LEU A 153 3.48 18.83 -11.26
CA LEU A 153 2.13 19.36 -11.17
C LEU A 153 2.09 20.76 -10.53
N ILE A 154 2.89 20.99 -9.49
CA ILE A 154 2.94 22.29 -8.77
C ILE A 154 3.54 23.36 -9.67
N HIS A 155 4.62 23.06 -10.38
CA HIS A 155 5.33 24.03 -11.22
C HIS A 155 4.84 24.04 -12.67
N GLY A 156 3.91 23.16 -13.03
CA GLY A 156 3.37 23.04 -14.39
C GLY A 156 2.19 23.98 -14.68
N THR A 157 1.79 24.01 -15.93
CA THR A 157 0.65 24.82 -16.41
C THR A 157 -0.70 24.42 -15.82
N THR A 158 -0.81 23.21 -15.29
CA THR A 158 -2.04 22.69 -14.68
C THR A 158 -2.44 23.51 -13.45
N VAL A 159 -1.50 23.81 -12.55
CA VAL A 159 -1.77 24.63 -11.36
C VAL A 159 -2.16 26.06 -11.76
N ALA A 160 -1.46 26.66 -12.71
CA ALA A 160 -1.80 28.00 -13.21
C ALA A 160 -3.25 28.07 -13.71
N LYS A 161 -3.66 27.12 -14.55
CA LYS A 161 -5.05 27.01 -15.05
C LYS A 161 -6.06 26.76 -13.92
N GLN A 162 -5.74 25.94 -12.95
CA GLN A 162 -6.62 25.69 -11.81
C GLN A 162 -6.72 26.88 -10.86
N GLN A 163 -5.65 27.68 -10.72
CA GLN A 163 -5.68 28.94 -9.97
C GLN A 163 -6.58 29.98 -10.64
N GLU A 164 -6.49 30.15 -11.95
CA GLU A 164 -7.39 31.02 -12.72
C GLU A 164 -8.85 30.59 -12.56
N ASN A 165 -9.14 29.29 -12.68
CA ASN A 165 -10.48 28.75 -12.47
C ASN A 165 -10.96 28.93 -11.02
N ALA A 166 -10.09 28.83 -10.03
CA ALA A 166 -10.42 29.03 -8.63
C ALA A 166 -10.78 30.51 -8.32
N VAL A 167 -10.08 31.46 -8.95
CA VAL A 167 -10.39 32.88 -8.89
C VAL A 167 -11.78 33.15 -9.51
N ALA A 168 -12.14 32.47 -10.58
CA ALA A 168 -13.47 32.48 -11.18
C ALA A 168 -14.57 31.77 -10.33
N ARG A 169 -14.29 31.48 -9.05
CA ARG A 169 -15.17 30.79 -8.08
C ARG A 169 -15.57 29.37 -8.44
N ASN A 170 -14.78 28.68 -9.21
CA ASN A 170 -14.98 27.26 -9.49
C ASN A 170 -14.62 26.41 -8.23
N ARG A 171 -15.64 25.83 -7.60
CA ARG A 171 -15.49 25.04 -6.36
C ARG A 171 -14.62 23.80 -6.55
N GLU A 172 -14.69 23.17 -7.71
CA GLU A 172 -13.88 21.97 -7.98
C GLU A 172 -12.39 22.32 -8.12
N ALA A 173 -12.05 23.43 -8.79
CA ALA A 173 -10.67 23.92 -8.87
C ALA A 173 -10.10 24.24 -7.48
N GLN A 174 -10.89 24.91 -6.61
CA GLN A 174 -10.49 25.20 -5.23
C GLN A 174 -10.27 23.91 -4.42
N LYS A 175 -11.15 22.93 -4.59
CA LYS A 175 -11.03 21.63 -3.92
C LYS A 175 -9.79 20.87 -4.38
N TRP A 176 -9.51 20.90 -5.68
CA TRP A 176 -8.32 20.28 -6.26
C TRP A 176 -7.03 20.91 -5.72
N LEU A 177 -6.92 22.25 -5.73
CA LEU A 177 -5.76 22.96 -5.20
C LEU A 177 -5.49 22.61 -3.73
N ARG A 178 -6.52 22.63 -2.88
CA ARG A 178 -6.38 22.23 -1.46
C ARG A 178 -5.86 20.82 -1.29
N LYS A 179 -6.31 19.87 -2.13
CA LYS A 179 -5.86 18.49 -2.07
C LYS A 179 -4.41 18.33 -2.55
N LEU A 180 -4.02 19.08 -3.58
CA LEU A 180 -2.65 19.09 -4.07
C LEU A 180 -1.68 19.64 -3.02
N THR A 181 -1.98 20.80 -2.44
CA THR A 181 -1.17 21.39 -1.36
C THR A 181 -1.03 20.42 -0.19
N ALA A 182 -2.14 19.84 0.27
CA ALA A 182 -2.13 18.91 1.37
C ALA A 182 -1.36 17.60 1.06
N LEU A 183 -1.28 17.19 -0.20
CA LEU A 183 -0.47 16.04 -0.63
C LEU A 183 1.01 16.41 -0.69
N ALA A 184 1.34 17.61 -1.20
CA ALA A 184 2.72 18.12 -1.24
C ALA A 184 3.33 18.23 0.16
N ASP A 185 2.54 18.70 1.14
CA ASP A 185 2.95 18.76 2.54
C ASP A 185 3.25 17.36 3.11
N ASP A 186 2.39 16.37 2.82
CA ASP A 186 2.54 15.00 3.31
C ASP A 186 3.81 14.30 2.74
N ILE A 187 4.32 14.70 1.56
CA ILE A 187 5.53 14.14 0.94
C ILE A 187 6.73 15.07 0.97
N HIS A 188 6.66 16.15 1.79
CA HIS A 188 7.74 17.11 2.03
C HIS A 188 8.26 17.83 0.77
N ILE A 189 7.39 18.18 -0.17
CA ILE A 189 7.72 19.09 -1.29
C ILE A 189 7.36 20.51 -0.89
N GLN A 190 8.37 21.39 -0.97
CA GLN A 190 8.19 22.84 -0.78
C GLN A 190 8.13 23.57 -2.12
#